data_a5c952444ec9f3658e3111b143f4b823
#
_entry.id   a5c952444ec9f3658e3111b143f4b823
#
_cell.length_a   1.000
_cell.length_b   1.000
_cell.length_c   1.000
_cell.angle_alpha   90.00
_cell.angle_beta   90.00
_cell.angle_gamma   90.00
#
_symmetry.space_group_name_H-M   'P 1'
#
loop_
_entity.id
_entity.type
_entity.pdbx_description
1 polymer ?
#
loop_
_entity_poly.entity_id
_entity_poly.type
_entity_poly.pdbx_seq_one_letter_code
_entity_poly.pdbx_strand_id
1 'polypeptide(L)'
;MQIACRCERPLAPDTIQKIARSCHREIEQVIAVRDMQTVYQVPLLLEQQGLVNLLKGALRLDKLTIPPALVDKGTELWKLWNKTVLPKQHLELVDIAIVGKYVETHDAYLSVVKALEHSAMRCNKALRIKWVDSEHLEDSTMDSDPTKYHQAWLLVHTASGVVIPGGFGERGIEGMIKAACWTRTKRIPMLGICLGMQVAVIEAARNLCGNKSATSEEFGGHSEDSVVIFMPEGSRTEKGGTMRLVYNPRKSIKVIVTDWRHLRGHGQLTFSQAANRANCGHYMDMRM
;
A
#
# COMPACT_ATOMS: atom_id res chain seq x y z
N MET A 1 -7.72 -37.31 -3.17
CA MET A 1 -7.71 -36.42 -1.96
C MET A 1 -6.25 -36.20 -1.59
N GLN A 2 -5.84 -34.94 -1.39
CA GLN A 2 -4.51 -34.58 -0.93
C GLN A 2 -4.59 -34.23 0.55
N ILE A 3 -3.50 -34.41 1.29
CA ILE A 3 -3.38 -34.06 2.71
C ILE A 3 -2.37 -32.94 2.82
N ALA A 4 -2.78 -31.78 3.29
CA ALA A 4 -1.90 -30.66 3.59
C ALA A 4 -1.67 -30.55 5.10
N CYS A 5 -0.47 -30.80 5.55
CA CYS A 5 -0.06 -30.73 6.95
C CYS A 5 0.57 -29.40 7.26
N ARG A 6 -0.12 -28.54 8.01
CA ARG A 6 0.47 -27.30 8.51
C ARG A 6 1.41 -27.62 9.66
N CYS A 7 2.64 -27.15 9.58
CA CYS A 7 3.68 -27.42 10.57
C CYS A 7 4.66 -26.23 10.68
N GLU A 8 5.32 -26.08 11.82
CA GLU A 8 6.33 -25.05 12.03
C GLU A 8 7.66 -25.44 11.37
N ARG A 9 8.00 -26.71 11.45
CA ARG A 9 9.28 -27.27 10.98
C ARG A 9 9.03 -28.32 9.88
N PRO A 10 10.04 -28.65 9.08
CA PRO A 10 9.95 -29.75 8.12
C PRO A 10 9.54 -31.04 8.81
N LEU A 11 8.59 -31.76 8.21
CA LEU A 11 8.18 -33.08 8.69
C LEU A 11 9.29 -34.10 8.39
N ALA A 12 9.59 -34.94 9.36
CA ALA A 12 10.48 -36.09 9.15
C ALA A 12 9.84 -37.09 8.17
N PRO A 13 10.65 -37.77 7.33
CA PRO A 13 10.14 -38.79 6.38
C PRO A 13 9.25 -39.85 7.05
N ASP A 14 9.65 -40.34 8.23
CA ASP A 14 8.87 -41.32 8.98
C ASP A 14 7.50 -40.79 9.41
N THR A 15 7.41 -39.49 9.73
CA THR A 15 6.13 -38.85 10.09
C THR A 15 5.23 -38.76 8.86
N ILE A 16 5.76 -38.39 7.71
CA ILE A 16 5.02 -38.34 6.43
C ILE A 16 4.49 -39.73 6.10
N GLN A 17 5.33 -40.77 6.25
CA GLN A 17 4.93 -42.16 6.01
C GLN A 17 3.83 -42.65 6.96
N LYS A 18 3.91 -42.28 8.26
CA LYS A 18 2.87 -42.59 9.24
C LYS A 18 1.53 -41.94 8.87
N ILE A 19 1.55 -40.65 8.49
CA ILE A 19 0.38 -39.92 8.06
C ILE A 19 -0.23 -40.56 6.81
N ALA A 20 0.59 -40.85 5.79
CA ALA A 20 0.17 -41.50 4.57
C ALA A 20 -0.54 -42.84 4.86
N ARG A 21 0.06 -43.73 5.65
CA ARG A 21 -0.51 -45.02 6.07
C ARG A 21 -1.83 -44.85 6.83
N SER A 22 -1.85 -43.96 7.84
CA SER A 22 -3.06 -43.73 8.65
C SER A 22 -4.22 -43.17 7.85
N CYS A 23 -3.94 -42.43 6.79
CA CYS A 23 -4.93 -41.81 5.92
C CYS A 23 -5.24 -42.68 4.65
N HIS A 24 -4.60 -43.82 4.50
CA HIS A 24 -4.71 -44.68 3.31
C HIS A 24 -4.39 -43.88 2.02
N ARG A 25 -3.25 -43.21 2.01
CA ARG A 25 -2.76 -42.37 0.89
C ARG A 25 -1.32 -42.70 0.56
N GLU A 26 -0.92 -42.37 -0.65
CA GLU A 26 0.48 -42.43 -1.07
C GLU A 26 1.29 -41.31 -0.39
N ILE A 27 2.59 -41.53 -0.22
CA ILE A 27 3.48 -40.57 0.43
C ILE A 27 3.47 -39.22 -0.30
N GLU A 28 3.43 -39.26 -1.63
CA GLU A 28 3.41 -38.07 -2.51
C GLU A 28 2.13 -37.23 -2.34
N GLN A 29 1.07 -37.82 -1.79
CA GLN A 29 -0.20 -37.12 -1.51
C GLN A 29 -0.17 -36.36 -0.17
N VAL A 30 0.89 -36.47 0.61
CA VAL A 30 1.07 -35.75 1.88
C VAL A 30 2.02 -34.58 1.66
N ILE A 31 1.49 -33.37 1.76
CA ILE A 31 2.20 -32.11 1.54
C ILE A 31 2.43 -31.42 2.86
N ALA A 32 3.68 -31.10 3.18
CA ALA A 32 4.06 -30.34 4.36
C ALA A 32 4.08 -28.83 4.07
N VAL A 33 3.17 -28.08 4.69
CA VAL A 33 3.11 -26.62 4.59
C VAL A 33 3.76 -26.02 5.84
N ARG A 34 5.05 -25.83 5.78
CA ARG A 34 5.85 -25.30 6.91
C ARG A 34 5.91 -23.79 6.93
N ASP A 35 6.37 -23.23 8.06
CA ASP A 35 6.69 -21.83 8.17
C ASP A 35 7.85 -21.45 7.24
N MET A 36 7.67 -20.35 6.56
CA MET A 36 8.64 -19.77 5.63
C MET A 36 8.96 -18.35 6.09
N GLN A 37 10.10 -17.80 5.68
CA GLN A 37 10.48 -16.42 6.00
C GLN A 37 9.44 -15.40 5.53
N THR A 38 8.76 -15.71 4.44
CA THR A 38 7.64 -14.92 3.93
C THR A 38 6.60 -15.83 3.27
N VAL A 39 5.34 -15.48 3.40
CA VAL A 39 4.22 -16.22 2.77
C VAL A 39 4.36 -16.32 1.25
N TYR A 40 5.09 -15.40 0.64
CA TYR A 40 5.33 -15.40 -0.81
C TYR A 40 6.21 -16.55 -1.30
N GLN A 41 6.91 -17.26 -0.39
CA GLN A 41 7.70 -18.45 -0.70
C GLN A 41 6.87 -19.75 -0.68
N VAL A 42 5.67 -19.72 -0.10
CA VAL A 42 4.81 -20.91 0.01
C VAL A 42 4.48 -21.54 -1.35
N PRO A 43 4.17 -20.79 -2.43
CA PRO A 43 3.97 -21.39 -3.75
C PRO A 43 5.17 -22.20 -4.25
N LEU A 44 6.41 -21.75 -3.96
CA LEU A 44 7.62 -22.47 -4.34
C LEU A 44 7.76 -23.77 -3.56
N LEU A 45 7.45 -23.74 -2.26
CA LEU A 45 7.45 -24.91 -1.40
C LEU A 45 6.46 -25.98 -1.90
N LEU A 46 5.27 -25.56 -2.33
CA LEU A 46 4.22 -26.45 -2.83
C LEU A 46 4.60 -27.05 -4.20
N GLU A 47 5.21 -26.26 -5.07
CA GLU A 47 5.71 -26.74 -6.36
C GLU A 47 6.81 -27.80 -6.17
N GLN A 48 7.79 -27.52 -5.29
CA GLN A 48 8.90 -28.44 -4.97
C GLN A 48 8.40 -29.80 -4.45
N GLN A 49 7.25 -29.83 -3.79
CA GLN A 49 6.62 -31.05 -3.31
C GLN A 49 5.68 -31.69 -4.35
N GLY A 50 5.65 -31.20 -5.57
CA GLY A 50 4.89 -31.80 -6.68
C GLY A 50 3.38 -31.54 -6.65
N LEU A 51 2.89 -30.60 -5.82
CA LEU A 51 1.45 -30.32 -5.70
C LEU A 51 0.81 -30.00 -7.06
N VAL A 52 1.48 -29.22 -7.91
CA VAL A 52 0.94 -28.85 -9.23
C VAL A 52 0.69 -30.08 -10.10
N ASN A 53 1.62 -31.06 -10.10
CA ASN A 53 1.49 -32.30 -10.87
C ASN A 53 0.36 -33.19 -10.30
N LEU A 54 0.25 -33.27 -8.98
CA LEU A 54 -0.84 -33.99 -8.32
C LEU A 54 -2.21 -33.39 -8.67
N LEU A 55 -2.33 -32.06 -8.68
CA LEU A 55 -3.55 -31.37 -9.06
C LEU A 55 -3.88 -31.53 -10.55
N LYS A 56 -2.89 -31.47 -11.43
CA LYS A 56 -3.07 -31.72 -12.86
C LYS A 56 -3.73 -33.08 -13.12
N GLY A 57 -3.20 -34.15 -12.51
CA GLY A 57 -3.76 -35.48 -12.66
C GLY A 57 -5.16 -35.60 -12.05
N ALA A 58 -5.35 -35.10 -10.81
CA ALA A 58 -6.62 -35.21 -10.09
C ALA A 58 -7.76 -34.43 -10.78
N LEU A 59 -7.46 -33.28 -11.37
CA LEU A 59 -8.43 -32.41 -12.04
C LEU A 59 -8.49 -32.64 -13.56
N ARG A 60 -7.73 -33.61 -14.09
CA ARG A 60 -7.64 -33.92 -15.51
C ARG A 60 -7.27 -32.70 -16.39
N LEU A 61 -6.39 -31.84 -15.87
CA LEU A 61 -5.97 -30.62 -16.57
C LEU A 61 -5.01 -30.91 -17.74
N ASP A 62 -4.47 -32.11 -17.81
CA ASP A 62 -3.70 -32.64 -18.93
C ASP A 62 -4.50 -32.69 -20.25
N LYS A 63 -5.84 -32.71 -20.17
CA LYS A 63 -6.72 -32.63 -21.33
C LYS A 63 -6.92 -31.23 -21.90
N LEU A 64 -6.48 -30.20 -21.18
CA LEU A 64 -6.61 -28.82 -21.62
C LEU A 64 -5.49 -28.45 -22.57
N THR A 65 -5.85 -27.97 -23.75
CA THR A 65 -4.90 -27.38 -24.68
C THR A 65 -4.65 -25.94 -24.31
N ILE A 66 -3.43 -25.63 -23.85
CA ILE A 66 -3.04 -24.28 -23.49
C ILE A 66 -2.25 -23.68 -24.66
N PRO A 67 -2.61 -22.48 -25.16
CA PRO A 67 -1.83 -21.81 -26.20
C PRO A 67 -0.37 -21.62 -25.77
N PRO A 68 0.62 -21.90 -26.66
CA PRO A 68 2.05 -21.79 -26.32
C PRO A 68 2.44 -20.45 -25.72
N ALA A 69 1.92 -19.35 -26.26
CA ALA A 69 2.18 -18.00 -25.75
C ALA A 69 1.77 -17.79 -24.28
N LEU A 70 0.73 -18.49 -23.79
CA LEU A 70 0.35 -18.46 -22.38
C LEU A 70 1.28 -19.30 -21.52
N VAL A 71 1.79 -20.40 -22.05
CA VAL A 71 2.79 -21.24 -21.36
C VAL A 71 4.09 -20.47 -21.19
N ASP A 72 4.55 -19.81 -22.24
CA ASP A 72 5.77 -18.99 -22.21
C ASP A 72 5.63 -17.84 -21.20
N LYS A 73 4.53 -17.10 -21.25
CA LYS A 73 4.22 -16.02 -20.29
C LYS A 73 4.16 -16.53 -18.86
N GLY A 74 3.54 -17.68 -18.64
CA GLY A 74 3.48 -18.33 -17.33
C GLY A 74 4.87 -18.68 -16.80
N THR A 75 5.71 -19.22 -17.65
CA THR A 75 7.10 -19.57 -17.33
C THR A 75 7.93 -18.33 -16.97
N GLU A 76 7.79 -17.25 -17.74
CA GLU A 76 8.47 -15.97 -17.44
C GLU A 76 8.02 -15.38 -16.12
N LEU A 77 6.71 -15.36 -15.86
CA LEU A 77 6.15 -14.88 -14.59
C LEU A 77 6.64 -15.72 -13.41
N TRP A 78 6.73 -17.04 -13.57
CA TRP A 78 7.22 -17.93 -12.54
C TRP A 78 8.72 -17.72 -12.25
N LYS A 79 9.54 -17.52 -13.27
CA LYS A 79 10.95 -17.14 -13.12
C LYS A 79 11.11 -15.81 -12.39
N LEU A 80 10.28 -14.82 -12.75
CA LEU A 80 10.28 -13.53 -12.09
C LEU A 80 9.86 -13.64 -10.61
N TRP A 81 8.82 -14.44 -10.32
CA TRP A 81 8.38 -14.72 -8.95
C TRP A 81 9.49 -15.33 -8.12
N ASN A 82 10.10 -16.41 -8.60
CA ASN A 82 11.24 -17.06 -7.95
C ASN A 82 12.34 -16.05 -7.61
N LYS A 83 12.75 -15.24 -8.58
CA LYS A 83 13.79 -14.21 -8.39
C LYS A 83 13.39 -13.16 -7.34
N THR A 84 12.10 -12.85 -7.26
CA THR A 84 11.58 -11.78 -6.38
C THR A 84 11.48 -12.25 -4.93
N VAL A 85 11.04 -13.49 -4.69
CA VAL A 85 10.70 -13.98 -3.33
C VAL A 85 11.82 -14.76 -2.66
N LEU A 86 12.86 -15.14 -3.38
CA LEU A 86 14.03 -15.79 -2.77
C LEU A 86 14.77 -14.83 -1.84
N PRO A 87 15.27 -15.34 -0.71
CA PRO A 87 16.04 -14.54 0.24
C PRO A 87 17.24 -13.88 -0.46
N LYS A 88 17.37 -12.58 -0.28
CA LYS A 88 18.53 -11.82 -0.78
C LYS A 88 19.36 -11.37 0.40
N GLN A 89 20.68 -11.54 0.29
CA GLN A 89 21.62 -11.03 1.28
C GLN A 89 21.90 -9.54 1.01
N HIS A 90 22.13 -8.78 2.09
CA HIS A 90 22.58 -7.38 2.04
C HIS A 90 21.65 -6.42 1.28
N LEU A 91 20.34 -6.49 1.55
CA LEU A 91 19.42 -5.50 1.03
C LEU A 91 19.63 -4.15 1.75
N GLU A 92 19.70 -3.09 0.96
CA GLU A 92 19.68 -1.72 1.47
C GLU A 92 18.32 -1.43 2.13
N LEU A 93 18.36 -0.91 3.35
CA LEU A 93 17.17 -0.59 4.13
C LEU A 93 16.56 0.73 3.66
N VAL A 94 15.25 0.73 3.47
CA VAL A 94 14.46 1.93 3.15
C VAL A 94 13.40 2.12 4.22
N ASP A 95 13.42 3.28 4.86
CA ASP A 95 12.48 3.69 5.89
C ASP A 95 11.31 4.44 5.27
N ILE A 96 10.09 3.93 5.42
CA ILE A 96 8.87 4.61 4.97
C ILE A 96 8.02 4.95 6.19
N ALA A 97 7.75 6.25 6.39
CA ALA A 97 6.81 6.70 7.42
C ALA A 97 5.37 6.60 6.90
N ILE A 98 4.51 5.91 7.63
CA ILE A 98 3.06 5.93 7.42
C ILE A 98 2.48 6.91 8.44
N VAL A 99 2.05 8.08 7.96
CA VAL A 99 1.43 9.12 8.77
C VAL A 99 -0.08 8.96 8.66
N GLY A 100 -0.69 8.37 9.68
CA GLY A 100 -2.09 7.95 9.63
C GLY A 100 -2.84 8.17 10.93
N LYS A 101 -4.15 7.92 10.89
CA LYS A 101 -5.07 8.04 12.05
C LYS A 101 -5.21 6.73 12.83
N TYR A 102 -4.98 5.59 12.18
CA TYR A 102 -5.28 4.25 12.72
C TYR A 102 -4.01 3.42 12.88
N VAL A 103 -2.92 4.06 13.31
CA VAL A 103 -1.60 3.43 13.40
C VAL A 103 -1.43 2.48 14.58
N GLU A 104 -2.29 2.58 15.60
CA GLU A 104 -2.32 1.63 16.72
C GLU A 104 -2.76 0.23 16.27
N THR A 105 -3.66 0.18 15.29
CA THR A 105 -4.17 -1.07 14.72
C THR A 105 -3.55 -1.25 13.33
N HIS A 106 -2.42 -1.93 13.26
CA HIS A 106 -1.66 -2.11 12.01
C HIS A 106 -2.48 -2.75 10.88
N ASP A 107 -3.50 -3.53 11.21
CA ASP A 107 -4.41 -4.18 10.25
C ASP A 107 -5.21 -3.17 9.42
N ALA A 108 -5.48 -1.97 9.95
CA ALA A 108 -6.21 -0.92 9.24
C ALA A 108 -5.51 -0.53 7.92
N TYR A 109 -4.19 -0.64 7.87
CA TYR A 109 -3.37 -0.30 6.71
C TYR A 109 -2.69 -1.50 6.06
N LEU A 110 -3.14 -2.72 6.34
CA LEU A 110 -2.49 -3.95 5.86
C LEU A 110 -2.30 -3.97 4.33
N SER A 111 -3.29 -3.51 3.56
CA SER A 111 -3.18 -3.43 2.10
C SER A 111 -2.08 -2.48 1.63
N VAL A 112 -1.92 -1.34 2.31
CA VAL A 112 -0.85 -0.36 2.03
C VAL A 112 0.51 -0.97 2.38
N VAL A 113 0.62 -1.63 3.54
CA VAL A 113 1.83 -2.34 3.97
C VAL A 113 2.23 -3.39 2.93
N LYS A 114 1.30 -4.22 2.50
CA LYS A 114 1.56 -5.26 1.48
C LYS A 114 1.98 -4.67 0.14
N ALA A 115 1.37 -3.57 -0.29
CA ALA A 115 1.78 -2.87 -1.51
C ALA A 115 3.22 -2.32 -1.40
N LEU A 116 3.59 -1.78 -0.24
CA LEU A 116 4.95 -1.30 0.04
C LEU A 116 5.95 -2.47 0.09
N GLU A 117 5.60 -3.61 0.72
CA GLU A 117 6.41 -4.82 0.70
C GLU A 117 6.68 -5.30 -0.73
N HIS A 118 5.63 -5.39 -1.57
CA HIS A 118 5.78 -5.79 -2.97
C HIS A 118 6.70 -4.83 -3.75
N SER A 119 6.56 -3.53 -3.51
CA SER A 119 7.40 -2.51 -4.13
C SER A 119 8.86 -2.63 -3.70
N ALA A 120 9.10 -2.86 -2.41
CA ALA A 120 10.44 -3.06 -1.87
C ALA A 120 11.10 -4.33 -2.45
N MET A 121 10.36 -5.45 -2.50
CA MET A 121 10.82 -6.70 -3.13
C MET A 121 11.21 -6.47 -4.59
N ARG A 122 10.39 -5.74 -5.35
CA ARG A 122 10.68 -5.42 -6.76
C ARG A 122 11.91 -4.53 -6.93
N CYS A 123 12.12 -3.59 -6.01
CA CYS A 123 13.25 -2.66 -6.02
C CYS A 123 14.51 -3.25 -5.36
N ASN A 124 14.50 -4.50 -4.90
CA ASN A 124 15.58 -5.13 -4.14
C ASN A 124 15.98 -4.31 -2.90
N LYS A 125 15.00 -3.86 -2.13
CA LYS A 125 15.19 -3.11 -0.89
C LYS A 125 14.58 -3.87 0.29
N ALA A 126 15.11 -3.65 1.48
CA ALA A 126 14.49 -4.06 2.73
C ALA A 126 13.59 -2.91 3.22
N LEU A 127 12.33 -3.19 3.47
CA LEU A 127 11.37 -2.21 3.96
C LEU A 127 11.36 -2.18 5.48
N ARG A 128 11.43 -0.98 6.07
CA ARG A 128 11.09 -0.73 7.46
C ARG A 128 10.02 0.35 7.53
N ILE A 129 8.89 0.02 8.14
CA ILE A 129 7.78 0.95 8.31
C ILE A 129 7.93 1.67 9.64
N LYS A 130 7.80 2.99 9.61
CA LYS A 130 7.71 3.88 10.76
C LYS A 130 6.28 4.33 10.90
N TRP A 131 5.62 3.88 11.96
CA TRP A 131 4.24 4.24 12.26
C TRP A 131 4.19 5.58 12.96
N VAL A 132 3.42 6.52 12.43
CA VAL A 132 3.30 7.89 12.97
C VAL A 132 1.83 8.24 13.10
N ASP A 133 1.35 8.43 14.33
CA ASP A 133 0.02 9.00 14.53
C ASP A 133 0.04 10.47 14.10
N SER A 134 -0.85 10.81 13.20
CA SER A 134 -0.91 12.14 12.62
C SER A 134 -1.24 13.22 13.65
N GLU A 135 -2.01 12.90 14.69
CA GLU A 135 -2.33 13.82 15.79
C GLU A 135 -1.07 14.23 16.57
N HIS A 136 -0.09 13.31 16.70
CA HIS A 136 1.16 13.61 17.37
C HIS A 136 2.05 14.64 16.63
N LEU A 137 1.70 15.01 15.39
CA LEU A 137 2.40 16.04 14.62
C LEU A 137 1.77 17.42 14.77
N GLU A 138 0.67 17.57 15.52
CA GLU A 138 -0.06 18.81 15.71
C GLU A 138 0.53 19.68 16.84
N ASP A 139 0.33 21.00 16.78
CA ASP A 139 0.82 21.92 17.82
C ASP A 139 0.16 21.66 19.16
N SER A 140 -1.11 21.23 19.16
CA SER A 140 -1.84 20.81 20.38
C SER A 140 -1.12 19.69 21.14
N THR A 141 -0.50 18.75 20.41
CA THR A 141 0.32 17.70 21.05
C THR A 141 1.65 18.26 21.53
N MET A 142 2.25 19.21 20.83
CA MET A 142 3.46 19.87 21.31
C MET A 142 3.24 20.53 22.69
N ASP A 143 2.07 21.14 22.89
CA ASP A 143 1.73 21.81 24.14
C ASP A 143 1.37 20.81 25.25
N SER A 144 0.69 19.71 24.93
CA SER A 144 0.20 18.73 25.92
C SER A 144 1.20 17.60 26.21
N ASP A 145 1.92 17.09 25.20
CA ASP A 145 2.91 16.02 25.31
C ASP A 145 4.07 16.25 24.32
N PRO A 146 5.03 17.15 24.67
CA PRO A 146 6.18 17.44 23.82
C PRO A 146 6.99 16.20 23.44
N THR A 147 7.02 15.18 24.32
CA THR A 147 7.78 13.95 24.07
C THR A 147 7.21 13.18 22.87
N LYS A 148 5.90 12.96 22.84
CA LYS A 148 5.22 12.32 21.71
C LYS A 148 5.39 13.11 20.42
N TYR A 149 5.24 14.43 20.49
CA TYR A 149 5.43 15.33 19.36
C TYR A 149 6.83 15.17 18.75
N HIS A 150 7.87 15.29 19.57
CA HIS A 150 9.24 15.17 19.06
C HIS A 150 9.59 13.77 18.56
N GLN A 151 9.08 12.72 19.19
CA GLN A 151 9.26 11.33 18.71
C GLN A 151 8.58 11.13 17.35
N ALA A 152 7.34 11.61 17.17
CA ALA A 152 6.63 11.52 15.92
C ALA A 152 7.39 12.23 14.77
N TRP A 153 7.84 13.45 15.03
CA TRP A 153 8.64 14.21 14.06
C TRP A 153 9.99 13.55 13.77
N LEU A 154 10.65 12.95 14.74
CA LEU A 154 11.90 12.21 14.52
C LEU A 154 11.68 11.05 13.54
N LEU A 155 10.57 10.31 13.67
CA LEU A 155 10.22 9.23 12.74
C LEU A 155 10.01 9.75 11.31
N VAL A 156 9.31 10.89 11.15
CA VAL A 156 9.10 11.52 9.86
C VAL A 156 10.42 12.03 9.27
N HIS A 157 11.24 12.75 10.06
CA HIS A 157 12.48 13.35 9.60
C HIS A 157 13.53 12.33 9.16
N THR A 158 13.51 11.16 9.74
CA THR A 158 14.46 10.08 9.45
C THR A 158 13.93 9.08 8.42
N ALA A 159 12.75 9.32 7.82
CA ALA A 159 12.20 8.49 6.78
C ALA A 159 12.73 8.88 5.39
N SER A 160 12.90 7.87 4.53
CA SER A 160 13.26 8.04 3.11
C SER A 160 12.08 8.45 2.24
N GLY A 161 10.87 8.22 2.74
CA GLY A 161 9.61 8.60 2.09
C GLY A 161 8.44 8.57 3.07
N VAL A 162 7.35 9.25 2.72
CA VAL A 162 6.15 9.36 3.55
C VAL A 162 4.93 8.87 2.78
N VAL A 163 4.10 8.07 3.43
CA VAL A 163 2.79 7.68 2.93
C VAL A 163 1.73 8.24 3.86
N ILE A 164 0.78 8.98 3.30
CA ILE A 164 -0.41 9.46 4.02
C ILE A 164 -1.60 8.67 3.47
N PRO A 165 -2.12 7.68 4.22
CA PRO A 165 -3.18 6.80 3.75
C PRO A 165 -4.57 7.45 3.85
N GLY A 166 -5.60 6.69 3.47
CA GLY A 166 -6.99 7.07 3.68
C GLY A 166 -7.41 7.11 5.15
N GLY A 167 -8.51 7.79 5.42
CA GLY A 167 -9.12 7.90 6.74
C GLY A 167 -10.33 8.82 6.71
N PHE A 168 -11.09 8.87 7.79
CA PHE A 168 -12.29 9.70 7.94
C PHE A 168 -12.20 10.61 9.16
N GLY A 169 -12.96 11.72 9.11
CA GLY A 169 -13.10 12.66 10.23
C GLY A 169 -11.91 13.61 10.36
N GLU A 170 -11.95 14.44 11.39
CA GLU A 170 -11.09 15.63 11.53
C GLU A 170 -9.80 15.38 12.31
N ARG A 171 -9.74 14.34 13.14
CA ARG A 171 -8.57 14.04 14.00
C ARG A 171 -7.29 13.91 13.18
N GLY A 172 -6.24 14.61 13.57
CA GLY A 172 -4.90 14.48 13.00
C GLY A 172 -4.74 15.06 11.58
N ILE A 173 -5.71 15.83 11.06
CA ILE A 173 -5.64 16.42 9.72
C ILE A 173 -4.53 17.46 9.63
N GLU A 174 -4.41 18.35 10.61
CA GLU A 174 -3.38 19.38 10.59
C GLU A 174 -1.98 18.76 10.68
N GLY A 175 -1.82 17.67 11.43
CA GLY A 175 -0.58 16.92 11.47
C GLY A 175 -0.22 16.30 10.12
N MET A 176 -1.21 15.76 9.39
CA MET A 176 -0.98 15.27 8.00
C MET A 176 -0.60 16.39 7.05
N ILE A 177 -1.26 17.57 7.15
CA ILE A 177 -0.93 18.76 6.34
C ILE A 177 0.50 19.22 6.61
N LYS A 178 0.92 19.25 7.88
CA LYS A 178 2.29 19.57 8.28
C LYS A 178 3.30 18.57 7.72
N ALA A 179 3.00 17.27 7.79
CA ALA A 179 3.86 16.24 7.21
C ALA A 179 3.97 16.42 5.68
N ALA A 180 2.87 16.72 4.98
CA ALA A 180 2.88 17.01 3.55
C ALA A 180 3.71 18.26 3.24
N CYS A 181 3.57 19.33 4.01
CA CYS A 181 4.39 20.55 3.88
C CYS A 181 5.87 20.28 4.06
N TRP A 182 6.22 19.49 5.08
CA TRP A 182 7.60 19.09 5.33
C TRP A 182 8.18 18.29 4.16
N THR A 183 7.45 17.28 3.66
CA THR A 183 7.93 16.48 2.53
C THR A 183 8.13 17.32 1.28
N ARG A 184 7.24 18.26 1.00
CA ARG A 184 7.37 19.18 -0.12
C ARG A 184 8.59 20.09 0.03
N THR A 185 8.77 20.71 1.20
CA THR A 185 9.88 21.65 1.46
C THR A 185 11.24 20.97 1.47
N LYS A 186 11.32 19.76 2.01
CA LYS A 186 12.55 18.94 2.06
C LYS A 186 12.76 18.07 0.82
N ARG A 187 11.78 18.03 -0.10
CA ARG A 187 11.81 17.21 -1.33
C ARG A 187 11.93 15.71 -1.04
N ILE A 188 11.27 15.27 -0.01
CA ILE A 188 11.13 13.86 0.33
C ILE A 188 9.96 13.28 -0.49
N PRO A 189 10.10 12.10 -1.10
CA PRO A 189 9.00 11.43 -1.79
C PRO A 189 7.79 11.25 -0.87
N MET A 190 6.61 11.62 -1.37
CA MET A 190 5.35 11.46 -0.64
C MET A 190 4.30 10.80 -1.54
N LEU A 191 3.54 9.89 -0.92
CA LEU A 191 2.38 9.25 -1.51
C LEU A 191 1.14 9.57 -0.67
N GLY A 192 0.21 10.33 -1.23
CA GLY A 192 -1.11 10.57 -0.63
C GLY A 192 -2.18 9.67 -1.25
N ILE A 193 -2.91 8.92 -0.44
CA ILE A 193 -3.98 8.01 -0.87
C ILE A 193 -5.30 8.47 -0.28
N CYS A 194 -6.34 8.69 -1.09
CA CYS A 194 -7.66 9.13 -0.65
C CYS A 194 -7.56 10.41 0.19
N LEU A 195 -7.78 10.34 1.51
CA LEU A 195 -7.58 11.47 2.43
C LEU A 195 -6.18 12.10 2.29
N GLY A 196 -5.14 11.30 2.16
CA GLY A 196 -3.77 11.81 1.98
C GLY A 196 -3.60 12.64 0.73
N MET A 197 -4.32 12.32 -0.36
CA MET A 197 -4.36 13.16 -1.56
C MET A 197 -5.11 14.47 -1.30
N GLN A 198 -6.25 14.43 -0.60
CA GLN A 198 -7.01 15.62 -0.22
C GLN A 198 -6.16 16.56 0.65
N VAL A 199 -5.45 16.01 1.62
CA VAL A 199 -4.48 16.72 2.46
C VAL A 199 -3.40 17.41 1.63
N ALA A 200 -2.85 16.74 0.62
CA ALA A 200 -1.86 17.33 -0.28
C ALA A 200 -2.42 18.51 -1.09
N VAL A 201 -3.70 18.43 -1.51
CA VAL A 201 -4.40 19.53 -2.19
C VAL A 201 -4.57 20.72 -1.24
N ILE A 202 -5.01 20.49 0.00
CA ILE A 202 -5.19 21.54 1.02
C ILE A 202 -3.85 22.19 1.34
N GLU A 203 -2.78 21.41 1.53
CA GLU A 203 -1.43 21.91 1.75
C GLU A 203 -0.96 22.83 0.62
N ALA A 204 -1.13 22.38 -0.63
CA ALA A 204 -0.76 23.16 -1.80
C ALA A 204 -1.57 24.46 -1.90
N ALA A 205 -2.88 24.40 -1.65
CA ALA A 205 -3.74 25.59 -1.65
C ALA A 205 -3.29 26.61 -0.59
N ARG A 206 -2.96 26.16 0.63
CA ARG A 206 -2.52 27.02 1.72
C ARG A 206 -1.15 27.66 1.47
N ASN A 207 -0.18 26.88 0.96
CA ASN A 207 1.22 27.28 0.95
C ASN A 207 1.76 27.66 -0.44
N LEU A 208 1.12 27.24 -1.53
CA LEU A 208 1.51 27.60 -2.89
C LEU A 208 0.55 28.60 -3.54
N CYS A 209 -0.76 28.47 -3.28
CA CYS A 209 -1.77 29.34 -3.88
C CYS A 209 -2.18 30.52 -2.98
N GLY A 210 -1.69 30.60 -1.73
CA GLY A 210 -1.94 31.70 -0.80
C GLY A 210 -3.30 31.66 -0.07
N ASN A 211 -4.13 30.65 -0.31
CA ASN A 211 -5.39 30.48 0.42
C ASN A 211 -5.13 29.83 1.78
N LYS A 212 -4.84 30.67 2.79
CA LYS A 212 -4.48 30.21 4.15
C LYS A 212 -5.59 29.44 4.89
N SER A 213 -6.86 29.72 4.54
CA SER A 213 -8.04 29.11 5.10
C SER A 213 -8.50 27.84 4.36
N ALA A 214 -7.76 27.43 3.30
CA ALA A 214 -8.14 26.27 2.51
C ALA A 214 -8.37 25.02 3.37
N THR A 215 -9.52 24.36 3.15
CA THR A 215 -10.00 23.22 3.92
C THR A 215 -10.83 22.28 3.06
N SER A 216 -11.50 21.30 3.67
CA SER A 216 -12.47 20.41 3.07
C SER A 216 -13.86 20.63 3.68
N GLU A 217 -14.90 20.45 2.89
CA GLU A 217 -16.28 20.40 3.44
C GLU A 217 -16.47 19.29 4.49
N GLU A 218 -15.70 18.20 4.38
CA GLU A 218 -15.74 17.09 5.37
C GLU A 218 -15.27 17.54 6.76
N PHE A 219 -14.44 18.58 6.83
CA PHE A 219 -13.87 19.10 8.09
C PHE A 219 -14.59 20.35 8.61
N GLY A 220 -15.87 20.51 8.27
CA GLY A 220 -16.68 21.64 8.74
C GLY A 220 -16.31 22.99 8.12
N GLY A 221 -15.55 22.98 7.00
CA GLY A 221 -15.16 24.22 6.31
C GLY A 221 -16.32 24.97 5.70
N HIS A 222 -16.21 26.31 5.64
CA HIS A 222 -17.14 27.16 4.88
C HIS A 222 -16.93 26.91 3.37
N SER A 223 -18.02 26.98 2.60
CA SER A 223 -17.99 26.67 1.16
C SER A 223 -16.99 27.51 0.37
N GLU A 224 -16.72 28.74 0.78
CA GLU A 224 -15.77 29.65 0.13
C GLU A 224 -14.29 29.24 0.30
N ASP A 225 -13.96 28.59 1.41
CA ASP A 225 -12.61 28.14 1.73
C ASP A 225 -12.37 26.66 1.36
N SER A 226 -13.41 25.95 0.98
CA SER A 226 -13.33 24.53 0.68
C SER A 226 -12.72 24.29 -0.71
N VAL A 227 -11.52 23.70 -0.73
CA VAL A 227 -10.83 23.25 -1.97
C VAL A 227 -11.11 21.78 -2.26
N VAL A 228 -11.67 21.05 -1.29
CA VAL A 228 -12.20 19.69 -1.41
C VAL A 228 -13.67 19.75 -1.00
N ILE A 229 -14.55 19.35 -1.90
CA ILE A 229 -16.00 19.44 -1.74
C ILE A 229 -16.66 18.08 -1.84
N PHE A 230 -17.84 17.91 -1.24
CA PHE A 230 -18.65 16.71 -1.46
C PHE A 230 -19.15 16.65 -2.88
N MET A 231 -19.20 15.41 -3.39
CA MET A 231 -19.80 15.19 -4.71
C MET A 231 -21.31 15.47 -4.68
N PRO A 232 -21.88 16.07 -5.73
CA PRO A 232 -23.32 16.36 -5.79
C PRO A 232 -24.21 15.12 -5.60
N GLU A 233 -23.73 13.94 -6.04
CA GLU A 233 -24.47 12.68 -5.93
C GLU A 233 -24.20 11.94 -4.60
N GLY A 234 -23.32 12.47 -3.74
CA GLY A 234 -22.92 11.86 -2.48
C GLY A 234 -23.88 12.16 -1.33
N SER A 235 -24.00 11.23 -0.39
CA SER A 235 -24.67 11.49 0.90
C SER A 235 -23.73 12.25 1.82
N ARG A 236 -24.22 13.36 2.41
CA ARG A 236 -23.46 14.11 3.43
C ARG A 236 -23.52 13.46 4.82
N THR A 237 -24.44 12.53 5.02
CA THR A 237 -24.72 11.90 6.31
C THR A 237 -24.09 10.52 6.47
N GLU A 238 -23.87 9.79 5.36
CA GLU A 238 -23.28 8.45 5.37
C GLU A 238 -21.81 8.50 4.95
N LYS A 239 -20.91 8.44 5.92
CA LYS A 239 -19.47 8.36 5.67
C LYS A 239 -19.13 7.05 4.96
N GLY A 240 -18.51 7.17 3.79
CA GLY A 240 -18.10 5.99 2.99
C GLY A 240 -19.23 5.30 2.21
N GLY A 241 -20.48 5.77 2.28
CA GLY A 241 -21.64 5.14 1.63
C GLY A 241 -21.56 5.06 0.11
N THR A 242 -20.73 5.90 -0.53
CA THR A 242 -20.48 5.90 -1.97
C THR A 242 -19.23 5.12 -2.39
N MET A 243 -18.45 4.61 -1.42
CA MET A 243 -17.26 3.80 -1.74
C MET A 243 -17.69 2.47 -2.38
N ARG A 244 -17.36 2.31 -3.64
CA ARG A 244 -17.58 1.07 -4.38
C ARG A 244 -16.27 0.30 -4.48
N LEU A 245 -16.25 -0.91 -3.93
CA LEU A 245 -15.19 -1.89 -4.19
C LEU A 245 -15.37 -2.46 -5.61
N VAL A 246 -15.24 -1.63 -6.63
CA VAL A 246 -15.32 -2.08 -8.02
C VAL A 246 -13.92 -2.01 -8.62
N TYR A 247 -13.37 -3.19 -8.91
CA TYR A 247 -12.23 -3.27 -9.80
C TYR A 247 -12.67 -2.83 -11.20
N ASN A 248 -12.24 -1.64 -11.61
CA ASN A 248 -12.43 -1.17 -12.97
C ASN A 248 -11.09 -1.28 -13.72
N PRO A 249 -10.89 -2.28 -14.58
CA PRO A 249 -9.63 -2.50 -15.27
C PRO A 249 -9.28 -1.37 -16.26
N ARG A 250 -10.21 -0.49 -16.59
CA ARG A 250 -10.02 0.64 -17.50
C ARG A 250 -9.73 1.97 -16.80
N LYS A 251 -9.92 2.06 -15.50
CA LYS A 251 -9.59 3.25 -14.69
C LYS A 251 -8.51 2.86 -13.69
N SER A 252 -7.26 2.99 -14.10
CA SER A 252 -6.16 2.93 -13.14
C SER A 252 -6.38 4.03 -12.11
N ILE A 253 -6.34 3.70 -10.83
CA ILE A 253 -6.18 4.68 -9.76
C ILE A 253 -4.84 5.34 -10.05
N LYS A 254 -4.87 6.56 -10.58
CA LYS A 254 -3.65 7.33 -10.74
C LYS A 254 -3.28 7.85 -9.36
N VAL A 255 -2.36 7.16 -8.76
CA VAL A 255 -1.71 7.57 -7.52
C VAL A 255 -0.86 8.79 -7.86
N ILE A 256 -1.11 9.92 -7.24
CA ILE A 256 -0.26 11.10 -7.39
C ILE A 256 1.00 10.82 -6.57
N VAL A 257 2.02 10.29 -7.22
CA VAL A 257 3.38 10.38 -6.72
C VAL A 257 3.87 11.77 -7.10
N THR A 258 3.83 12.70 -6.17
CA THR A 258 4.42 14.00 -6.38
C THR A 258 5.93 13.87 -6.28
N ASP A 259 6.59 13.59 -7.40
CA ASP A 259 8.00 13.89 -7.51
C ASP A 259 8.14 15.40 -7.71
N TRP A 260 8.30 16.11 -6.62
CA TRP A 260 8.46 17.57 -6.59
C TRP A 260 9.66 18.06 -7.44
N ARG A 261 10.51 17.17 -7.92
CA ARG A 261 11.67 17.51 -8.78
C ARG A 261 11.26 18.03 -10.14
N HIS A 262 10.09 17.67 -10.66
CA HIS A 262 9.60 18.10 -11.97
C HIS A 262 8.85 19.46 -11.96
N LEU A 263 8.55 20.01 -10.79
CA LEU A 263 7.90 21.33 -10.68
C LEU A 263 8.88 22.51 -10.78
N ARG A 264 10.18 22.23 -10.87
CA ARG A 264 11.21 23.24 -11.06
C ARG A 264 11.56 23.45 -12.52
N GLY A 265 10.89 24.21 -13.22
CA GLY A 265 11.38 24.52 -14.57
C GLY A 265 10.66 25.64 -15.26
N HIS A 266 9.52 26.00 -14.75
CA HIS A 266 8.72 27.07 -15.33
C HIS A 266 8.10 27.90 -14.22
N GLY A 267 8.37 29.20 -14.23
CA GLY A 267 7.90 30.15 -13.23
C GLY A 267 6.42 29.99 -12.91
N GLN A 268 6.04 30.47 -11.74
CA GLN A 268 4.72 30.44 -11.11
C GLN A 268 3.61 29.74 -11.93
N LEU A 269 3.55 28.40 -11.83
CA LEU A 269 2.42 27.66 -12.37
C LEU A 269 1.28 27.77 -11.37
N THR A 270 0.17 28.34 -11.78
CA THR A 270 -1.08 28.22 -11.02
C THR A 270 -1.45 26.74 -10.92
N PHE A 271 -2.10 26.34 -9.82
CA PHE A 271 -2.55 24.96 -9.60
C PHE A 271 -3.34 24.41 -10.81
N SER A 272 -4.18 25.25 -11.45
CA SER A 272 -4.89 24.93 -12.68
C SER A 272 -3.96 24.64 -13.87
N GLN A 273 -2.82 25.32 -14.00
CA GLN A 273 -1.86 25.08 -15.07
C GLN A 273 -1.02 23.82 -14.83
N ALA A 274 -0.67 23.53 -13.57
CA ALA A 274 -0.04 22.27 -13.20
C ALA A 274 -1.00 21.09 -13.39
N ALA A 275 -2.27 21.23 -13.04
CA ALA A 275 -3.33 20.28 -13.28
C ALA A 275 -3.55 20.04 -14.79
N ASN A 276 -3.60 21.09 -15.61
CA ASN A 276 -3.77 21.02 -17.07
C ASN A 276 -2.54 20.40 -17.77
N ARG A 277 -1.31 20.72 -17.35
CA ARG A 277 -0.09 20.13 -17.93
C ARG A 277 0.11 18.66 -17.55
N ALA A 278 -0.35 18.25 -16.38
CA ALA A 278 -0.33 16.84 -15.96
C ALA A 278 -1.47 16.01 -16.59
N ASN A 279 -2.22 16.55 -17.57
CA ASN A 279 -3.45 15.96 -18.06
C ASN A 279 -4.50 15.77 -16.95
N CYS A 280 -4.47 16.63 -15.94
CA CYS A 280 -5.32 16.61 -14.76
C CYS A 280 -6.68 17.27 -14.97
N GLY A 281 -7.02 17.69 -16.19
CA GLY A 281 -8.36 18.20 -16.53
C GLY A 281 -9.51 17.20 -16.27
N HIS A 282 -9.18 15.95 -15.94
CA HIS A 282 -10.15 14.92 -15.52
C HIS A 282 -10.07 14.59 -14.04
N TYR A 283 -9.29 15.32 -13.24
CA TYR A 283 -9.02 15.00 -11.82
C TYR A 283 -9.92 15.73 -10.83
N MET A 284 -10.67 16.74 -11.26
CA MET A 284 -11.72 17.31 -10.41
C MET A 284 -13.01 16.50 -10.43
N ASP A 285 -13.13 15.50 -11.30
CA ASP A 285 -14.22 14.52 -11.28
C ASP A 285 -13.79 13.31 -10.42
N MET A 286 -13.44 13.59 -9.16
CA MET A 286 -13.21 12.54 -8.18
C MET A 286 -14.55 11.94 -7.79
N ARG A 287 -14.97 10.95 -8.54
CA ARG A 287 -16.05 10.06 -8.11
C ARG A 287 -15.50 9.18 -6.99
N MET A 288 -15.77 9.59 -5.76
CA MET A 288 -15.65 8.71 -4.60
C MET A 288 -16.73 7.64 -4.64
#